data_37410acb9661b083e82886de27a19912
#
_entry.id   37410acb9661b083e82886de27a19912
#
_cell.length_a   1.000
_cell.length_b   1.000
_cell.length_c   1.000
_cell.angle_alpha   90.00
_cell.angle_beta   90.00
_cell.angle_gamma   90.00
#
_symmetry.space_group_name_H-M   'P 1'
#
loop_
_entity.id
_entity.type
_entity.pdbx_description
1 polymer ?
#
loop_
_entity_poly.entity_id
_entity_poly.type
_entity_poly.pdbx_seq_one_letter_code
_entity_poly.pdbx_strand_id
1 'polypeptide(L)'
;MKVTSVEIIEAKHYLFVKVHTDAGITGLGEAGNWGFLQATKGAIQKFSEFIIGQDPFKIEHHYQNMYRAMYFRGSVIMSAISALEIALWDIKGKALGVPVYELLGGKTRDRIRTYCSGLSNFDMSDDEMAKEFAVLKEKGFTASKVFIPVNNTRGDGSDELFQSKVKIAADKVKKVREAVGDNFDLIVEVHRCMSTPEAVAFAQEIEKYHPMVLEDPIVPDNVDAMAYVAEKTNIPIATGERFTYFNEFEILMQRQAARYVRPDVCAVG
;
A
#
# COMPACT_ATOMS: atom_id res chain seq x y z
N MET A 1 -30.20 -9.47 -12.90
CA MET A 1 -29.09 -10.27 -12.37
C MET A 1 -29.06 -10.12 -10.86
N LYS A 2 -28.84 -11.22 -10.14
CA LYS A 2 -28.76 -11.22 -8.68
C LYS A 2 -27.55 -12.00 -8.20
N VAL A 3 -26.95 -11.58 -7.11
CA VAL A 3 -25.90 -12.34 -6.43
C VAL A 3 -26.52 -13.62 -5.83
N THR A 4 -25.92 -14.78 -6.09
CA THR A 4 -26.40 -16.06 -5.60
C THR A 4 -25.60 -16.59 -4.41
N SER A 5 -24.28 -16.39 -4.43
CA SER A 5 -23.38 -16.85 -3.35
C SER A 5 -22.06 -16.09 -3.36
N VAL A 6 -21.35 -16.16 -2.23
CA VAL A 6 -19.98 -15.68 -2.08
C VAL A 6 -19.11 -16.84 -1.63
N GLU A 7 -18.05 -17.14 -2.39
CA GLU A 7 -17.03 -18.12 -2.08
C GLU A 7 -15.78 -17.39 -1.59
N ILE A 8 -15.17 -17.84 -0.48
CA ILE A 8 -13.94 -17.25 0.08
C ILE A 8 -12.79 -18.23 -0.13
N ILE A 9 -11.69 -17.77 -0.70
CA ILE A 9 -10.52 -18.58 -1.06
C ILE A 9 -9.30 -18.03 -0.33
N GLU A 10 -8.72 -18.86 0.53
CA GLU A 10 -7.42 -18.57 1.17
C GLU A 10 -6.29 -19.18 0.34
N ALA A 11 -5.30 -18.36 -0.02
CA ALA A 11 -4.10 -18.77 -0.76
C ALA A 11 -2.85 -18.22 -0.07
N LYS A 12 -2.24 -18.99 0.81
CA LYS A 12 -1.11 -18.56 1.67
C LYS A 12 -1.49 -17.35 2.52
N HIS A 13 -0.94 -16.17 2.20
CA HIS A 13 -1.21 -14.90 2.89
C HIS A 13 -2.21 -14.01 2.13
N TYR A 14 -2.84 -14.52 1.08
CA TYR A 14 -3.87 -13.82 0.31
C TYR A 14 -5.27 -14.35 0.64
N LEU A 15 -6.25 -13.46 0.57
CA LEU A 15 -7.66 -13.78 0.76
C LEU A 15 -8.47 -13.23 -0.40
N PHE A 16 -9.03 -14.11 -1.21
CA PHE A 16 -9.85 -13.77 -2.36
C PHE A 16 -11.33 -14.08 -2.09
N VAL A 17 -12.19 -13.39 -2.83
CA VAL A 17 -13.62 -13.69 -2.89
C VAL A 17 -14.06 -13.89 -4.32
N LYS A 18 -14.95 -14.87 -4.56
CA LYS A 18 -15.72 -14.99 -5.78
C LYS A 18 -17.19 -14.72 -5.46
N VAL A 19 -17.75 -13.73 -6.14
CA VAL A 19 -19.19 -13.40 -6.05
C VAL A 19 -19.87 -13.97 -7.29
N HIS A 20 -20.77 -14.93 -7.07
CA HIS A 20 -21.50 -15.61 -8.13
C HIS A 20 -22.86 -14.96 -8.38
N THR A 21 -23.34 -15.01 -9.62
CA THR A 21 -24.65 -14.46 -10.01
C THR A 21 -25.52 -15.50 -10.70
N ASP A 22 -26.85 -15.27 -10.73
CA ASP A 22 -27.83 -16.07 -11.45
C ASP A 22 -27.69 -16.01 -12.98
N ALA A 23 -26.90 -15.03 -13.49
CA ALA A 23 -26.55 -14.93 -14.91
C ALA A 23 -25.28 -15.71 -15.31
N GLY A 24 -24.68 -16.49 -14.40
CA GLY A 24 -23.46 -17.24 -14.63
C GLY A 24 -22.18 -16.39 -14.65
N ILE A 25 -22.28 -15.09 -14.37
CA ILE A 25 -21.12 -14.19 -14.28
C ILE A 25 -20.59 -14.26 -12.85
N THR A 26 -19.26 -14.42 -12.73
CA THR A 26 -18.56 -14.45 -11.43
C THR A 26 -17.56 -13.31 -11.37
N GLY A 27 -17.61 -12.51 -10.30
CA GLY A 27 -16.60 -11.48 -10.00
C GLY A 27 -15.56 -11.98 -9.01
N LEU A 28 -14.34 -11.50 -9.15
CA LEU A 28 -13.21 -11.77 -8.28
C LEU A 28 -12.80 -10.49 -7.54
N GLY A 29 -12.57 -10.60 -6.22
CA GLY A 29 -12.01 -9.55 -5.40
C GLY A 29 -10.95 -10.07 -4.45
N GLU A 30 -10.15 -9.18 -3.88
CA GLU A 30 -9.09 -9.49 -2.91
C GLU A 30 -9.21 -8.58 -1.69
N ALA A 31 -8.92 -9.13 -0.51
CA ALA A 31 -8.83 -8.39 0.75
C ALA A 31 -7.37 -8.18 1.15
N GLY A 32 -6.99 -6.93 1.41
CA GLY A 32 -5.60 -6.50 1.64
C GLY A 32 -5.09 -6.57 3.08
N ASN A 33 -5.74 -7.28 3.98
CA ASN A 33 -5.42 -7.23 5.42
C ASN A 33 -4.49 -8.37 5.86
N TRP A 34 -3.22 -8.26 5.55
CA TRP A 34 -2.19 -9.24 5.87
C TRP A 34 -2.08 -9.48 7.38
N GLY A 35 -1.92 -10.75 7.76
CA GLY A 35 -1.82 -11.16 9.17
C GLY A 35 -3.15 -11.35 9.90
N PHE A 36 -4.27 -10.86 9.34
CA PHE A 36 -5.60 -10.95 9.94
C PHE A 36 -6.63 -11.65 9.05
N LEU A 37 -6.20 -12.61 8.24
CA LEU A 37 -7.05 -13.26 7.25
C LEU A 37 -8.31 -13.89 7.87
N GLN A 38 -8.21 -14.53 9.02
CA GLN A 38 -9.36 -15.18 9.66
C GLN A 38 -10.39 -14.16 10.16
N ALA A 39 -9.95 -13.04 10.72
CA ALA A 39 -10.84 -11.96 11.12
C ALA A 39 -11.55 -11.34 9.90
N THR A 40 -10.79 -11.09 8.82
CA THR A 40 -11.33 -10.56 7.57
C THR A 40 -12.29 -11.53 6.90
N LYS A 41 -12.00 -12.83 6.92
CA LYS A 41 -12.90 -13.87 6.44
C LYS A 41 -14.25 -13.84 7.18
N GLY A 42 -14.23 -13.73 8.51
CA GLY A 42 -15.45 -13.60 9.31
C GLY A 42 -16.25 -12.33 8.94
N ALA A 43 -15.57 -11.22 8.70
CA ALA A 43 -16.22 -9.99 8.25
C ALA A 43 -16.82 -10.14 6.83
N ILE A 44 -16.11 -10.78 5.89
CA ILE A 44 -16.63 -11.07 4.54
C ILE A 44 -17.89 -11.96 4.64
N GLN A 45 -17.87 -13.01 5.46
CA GLN A 45 -19.04 -13.87 5.67
C GLN A 45 -20.24 -13.05 6.12
N LYS A 46 -20.04 -12.16 7.10
CA LYS A 46 -21.12 -11.28 7.59
C LYS A 46 -21.63 -10.33 6.52
N PHE A 47 -20.75 -9.66 5.78
CA PHE A 47 -21.17 -8.75 4.72
C PHE A 47 -21.76 -9.43 3.49
N SER A 48 -21.46 -10.70 3.25
CA SER A 48 -22.09 -11.48 2.18
C SER A 48 -23.61 -11.53 2.31
N GLU A 49 -24.13 -11.54 3.55
CA GLU A 49 -25.56 -11.49 3.83
C GLU A 49 -26.26 -10.25 3.26
N PHE A 50 -25.52 -9.14 3.09
CA PHE A 50 -26.06 -7.86 2.57
C PHE A 50 -26.24 -7.86 1.06
N ILE A 51 -25.42 -8.64 0.34
CA ILE A 51 -25.39 -8.62 -1.13
C ILE A 51 -26.07 -9.83 -1.77
N ILE A 52 -26.18 -10.97 -1.09
CA ILE A 52 -26.85 -12.17 -1.59
C ILE A 52 -28.32 -11.84 -1.86
N GLY A 53 -28.82 -12.23 -3.04
CA GLY A 53 -30.16 -11.92 -3.52
C GLY A 53 -30.35 -10.51 -4.10
N GLN A 54 -29.35 -9.64 -3.99
CA GLN A 54 -29.38 -8.25 -4.45
C GLN A 54 -28.81 -8.10 -5.88
N ASP A 55 -29.09 -6.94 -6.48
CA ASP A 55 -28.52 -6.55 -7.78
C ASP A 55 -27.07 -6.14 -7.62
N PRO A 56 -26.10 -6.85 -8.23
CA PRO A 56 -24.68 -6.53 -8.11
C PRO A 56 -24.26 -5.19 -8.74
N PHE A 57 -25.13 -4.57 -9.56
CA PHE A 57 -24.82 -3.29 -10.19
C PHE A 57 -24.99 -2.08 -9.25
N LYS A 58 -25.63 -2.27 -8.11
CA LYS A 58 -25.82 -1.22 -7.09
C LYS A 58 -24.58 -1.12 -6.18
N ILE A 59 -23.39 -0.99 -6.77
CA ILE A 59 -22.10 -1.10 -6.06
C ILE A 59 -22.03 -0.09 -4.92
N GLU A 60 -22.24 1.20 -5.19
CA GLU A 60 -22.20 2.26 -4.17
C GLU A 60 -23.23 2.01 -3.06
N HIS A 61 -24.43 1.55 -3.41
CA HIS A 61 -25.46 1.20 -2.42
C HIS A 61 -24.95 0.09 -1.48
N HIS A 62 -24.33 -0.95 -2.01
CA HIS A 62 -23.78 -2.04 -1.21
C HIS A 62 -22.62 -1.58 -0.34
N TYR A 63 -21.70 -0.77 -0.89
CA TYR A 63 -20.63 -0.16 -0.13
C TYR A 63 -21.18 0.62 1.07
N GLN A 64 -22.10 1.55 0.83
CA GLN A 64 -22.70 2.38 1.88
C GLN A 64 -23.46 1.56 2.93
N ASN A 65 -24.17 0.52 2.50
CA ASN A 65 -24.85 -0.38 3.42
C ASN A 65 -23.88 -1.12 4.32
N MET A 66 -22.84 -1.73 3.76
CA MET A 66 -21.83 -2.46 4.54
C MET A 66 -21.07 -1.52 5.48
N TYR A 67 -20.69 -0.33 4.99
CA TYR A 67 -19.95 0.67 5.75
C TYR A 67 -20.73 1.22 6.94
N ARG A 68 -22.06 1.44 6.79
CA ARG A 68 -22.92 2.05 7.81
C ARG A 68 -23.61 1.05 8.73
N ALA A 69 -23.70 -0.22 8.32
CA ALA A 69 -24.42 -1.24 9.07
C ALA A 69 -23.78 -1.61 10.41
N MET A 70 -22.46 -1.38 10.55
CA MET A 70 -21.70 -1.75 11.74
C MET A 70 -21.28 -0.52 12.54
N TYR A 71 -21.26 -0.64 13.87
CA TYR A 71 -20.82 0.43 14.76
C TYR A 71 -19.31 0.68 14.67
N PHE A 72 -18.54 -0.39 14.43
CA PHE A 72 -17.09 -0.35 14.42
C PHE A 72 -16.58 -0.45 12.98
N ARG A 73 -15.46 0.20 12.75
CA ARG A 73 -14.73 0.19 11.49
C ARG A 73 -13.26 -0.13 11.78
N GLY A 74 -12.45 -0.19 10.77
CA GLY A 74 -11.03 -0.52 10.86
C GLY A 74 -10.61 -1.37 9.68
N SER A 75 -9.32 -1.70 9.61
CA SER A 75 -8.72 -2.37 8.45
C SER A 75 -9.41 -3.69 8.08
N VAL A 76 -9.78 -4.52 9.08
CA VAL A 76 -10.49 -5.79 8.86
C VAL A 76 -11.82 -5.57 8.15
N ILE A 77 -12.61 -4.61 8.64
CA ILE A 77 -13.93 -4.28 8.08
C ILE A 77 -13.79 -3.72 6.67
N MET A 78 -12.88 -2.76 6.48
CA MET A 78 -12.71 -2.13 5.18
C MET A 78 -12.12 -3.09 4.14
N SER A 79 -11.19 -3.95 4.51
CA SER A 79 -10.68 -4.97 3.58
C SER A 79 -11.75 -5.98 3.17
N ALA A 80 -12.69 -6.31 4.06
CA ALA A 80 -13.82 -7.18 3.73
C ALA A 80 -14.81 -6.48 2.77
N ILE A 81 -15.13 -5.21 3.01
CA ILE A 81 -15.95 -4.39 2.11
C ILE A 81 -15.27 -4.27 0.74
N SER A 82 -13.99 -3.93 0.73
CA SER A 82 -13.18 -3.80 -0.48
C SER A 82 -13.20 -5.05 -1.34
N ALA A 83 -12.99 -6.24 -0.74
CA ALA A 83 -13.01 -7.50 -1.48
C ALA A 83 -14.35 -7.73 -2.19
N LEU A 84 -15.46 -7.48 -1.51
CA LEU A 84 -16.79 -7.63 -2.10
C LEU A 84 -17.05 -6.57 -3.17
N GLU A 85 -16.66 -5.34 -2.92
CA GLU A 85 -16.86 -4.19 -3.83
C GLU A 85 -16.06 -4.39 -5.13
N ILE A 86 -14.79 -4.77 -5.05
CA ILE A 86 -13.96 -5.11 -6.21
C ILE A 86 -14.61 -6.22 -7.04
N ALA A 87 -15.14 -7.27 -6.39
CA ALA A 87 -15.83 -8.35 -7.09
C ALA A 87 -17.10 -7.87 -7.81
N LEU A 88 -17.83 -6.89 -7.24
CA LEU A 88 -19.01 -6.29 -7.90
C LEU A 88 -18.61 -5.45 -9.11
N TRP A 89 -17.50 -4.70 -9.05
CA TRP A 89 -16.96 -4.00 -10.22
C TRP A 89 -16.53 -4.96 -11.32
N ASP A 90 -15.90 -6.09 -10.96
CA ASP A 90 -15.50 -7.14 -11.92
C ASP A 90 -16.74 -7.77 -12.59
N ILE A 91 -17.81 -8.04 -11.85
CA ILE A 91 -19.11 -8.48 -12.42
C ILE A 91 -19.62 -7.45 -13.41
N LYS A 92 -19.64 -6.17 -13.03
CA LYS A 92 -20.18 -5.11 -13.88
C LYS A 92 -19.39 -4.97 -15.18
N GLY A 93 -18.06 -4.99 -15.11
CA GLY A 93 -17.18 -4.98 -16.27
C GLY A 93 -17.44 -6.16 -17.20
N LYS A 94 -17.49 -7.38 -16.67
CA LYS A 94 -17.78 -8.61 -17.41
C LYS A 94 -19.17 -8.60 -18.06
N ALA A 95 -20.18 -8.15 -17.34
CA ALA A 95 -21.55 -8.08 -17.84
C ALA A 95 -21.72 -7.06 -18.98
N LEU A 96 -20.95 -5.98 -18.97
CA LEU A 96 -20.96 -4.94 -20.01
C LEU A 96 -19.93 -5.21 -21.12
N GLY A 97 -19.07 -6.22 -20.97
CA GLY A 97 -18.04 -6.56 -21.95
C GLY A 97 -16.89 -5.53 -22.02
N VAL A 98 -16.65 -4.80 -20.94
CA VAL A 98 -15.60 -3.77 -20.86
C VAL A 98 -14.71 -3.99 -19.63
N PRO A 99 -13.42 -3.62 -19.66
CA PRO A 99 -12.57 -3.66 -18.49
C PRO A 99 -13.00 -2.58 -17.48
N VAL A 100 -12.74 -2.83 -16.19
CA VAL A 100 -13.18 -1.94 -15.11
C VAL A 100 -12.66 -0.51 -15.26
N TYR A 101 -11.45 -0.31 -15.80
CA TYR A 101 -10.92 1.05 -15.99
C TYR A 101 -11.77 1.91 -16.96
N GLU A 102 -12.49 1.30 -17.91
CA GLU A 102 -13.42 2.04 -18.77
C GLU A 102 -14.62 2.55 -17.97
N LEU A 103 -15.07 1.80 -16.98
CA LEU A 103 -16.14 2.22 -16.07
C LEU A 103 -15.71 3.34 -15.12
N LEU A 104 -14.41 3.47 -14.88
CA LEU A 104 -13.80 4.48 -14.00
C LEU A 104 -13.31 5.73 -14.75
N GLY A 105 -13.65 5.89 -16.03
CA GLY A 105 -13.32 7.08 -16.83
C GLY A 105 -12.33 6.86 -17.97
N GLY A 106 -11.87 5.63 -18.18
CA GLY A 106 -10.98 5.27 -19.28
C GLY A 106 -9.50 5.51 -19.02
N LYS A 107 -8.69 5.22 -20.02
CA LYS A 107 -7.23 5.32 -19.91
C LYS A 107 -6.75 6.76 -19.98
N THR A 108 -5.83 7.12 -19.09
CA THR A 108 -5.02 8.34 -19.22
C THR A 108 -3.66 8.07 -19.87
N ARG A 109 -3.22 6.81 -19.92
CA ARG A 109 -1.96 6.35 -20.55
C ARG A 109 -2.03 4.86 -20.86
N ASP A 110 -1.24 4.42 -21.84
CA ASP A 110 -1.18 3.01 -22.25
C ASP A 110 -0.19 2.17 -21.46
N ARG A 111 0.81 2.83 -20.84
CA ARG A 111 1.85 2.19 -20.04
C ARG A 111 2.07 2.94 -18.74
N ILE A 112 2.30 2.19 -17.66
CA ILE A 112 2.66 2.70 -16.35
C ILE A 112 4.10 2.29 -16.07
N ARG A 113 4.96 3.28 -15.72
CA ARG A 113 6.30 2.99 -15.24
C ARG A 113 6.21 2.28 -13.90
N THR A 114 6.91 1.17 -13.79
CA THR A 114 6.98 0.37 -12.56
C THR A 114 8.37 0.42 -11.95
N TYR A 115 8.45 0.09 -10.68
CA TYR A 115 9.68 -0.16 -9.97
C TYR A 115 9.67 -1.56 -9.35
N CYS A 116 10.85 -2.12 -9.08
CA CYS A 116 10.97 -3.37 -8.36
C CYS A 116 10.89 -3.13 -6.86
N SER A 117 10.18 -3.99 -6.14
CA SER A 117 10.04 -3.97 -4.68
C SER A 117 10.28 -5.38 -4.11
N GLY A 118 10.71 -5.46 -2.85
CA GLY A 118 10.80 -6.74 -2.14
C GLY A 118 12.13 -7.49 -2.30
N LEU A 119 13.19 -6.85 -2.79
CA LEU A 119 14.51 -7.48 -2.94
C LEU A 119 15.37 -7.45 -1.67
N SER A 120 15.08 -6.57 -0.73
CA SER A 120 15.85 -6.48 0.50
C SER A 120 15.27 -7.39 1.57
N ASN A 121 15.92 -8.50 1.86
CA ASN A 121 15.67 -9.27 3.07
C ASN A 121 16.30 -8.55 4.26
N PHE A 122 15.68 -8.68 5.45
CA PHE A 122 16.17 -8.10 6.71
C PHE A 122 17.60 -8.56 7.07
N ASP A 123 18.00 -9.73 6.58
CA ASP A 123 19.29 -10.36 6.88
C ASP A 123 20.36 -10.10 5.81
N MET A 124 20.06 -9.31 4.77
CA MET A 124 20.97 -9.03 3.68
C MET A 124 21.97 -7.95 4.08
N SER A 125 23.26 -8.18 3.84
CA SER A 125 24.28 -7.15 3.99
C SER A 125 24.10 -6.02 2.97
N ASP A 126 24.61 -4.84 3.29
CA ASP A 126 24.54 -3.68 2.38
C ASP A 126 25.23 -3.94 1.03
N ASP A 127 26.29 -4.76 1.03
CA ASP A 127 27.02 -5.11 -0.20
C ASP A 127 26.23 -6.09 -1.08
N GLU A 128 25.53 -7.04 -0.48
CA GLU A 128 24.61 -7.95 -1.21
C GLU A 128 23.43 -7.16 -1.79
N MET A 129 22.85 -6.27 -1.01
CA MET A 129 21.78 -5.40 -1.46
C MET A 129 22.23 -4.53 -2.66
N ALA A 130 23.38 -3.89 -2.57
CA ALA A 130 23.93 -3.07 -3.65
C ALA A 130 24.14 -3.89 -4.95
N LYS A 131 24.61 -5.14 -4.84
CA LYS A 131 24.77 -6.06 -5.98
C LYS A 131 23.42 -6.41 -6.62
N GLU A 132 22.39 -6.69 -5.82
CA GLU A 132 21.05 -6.97 -6.35
C GLU A 132 20.47 -5.77 -7.12
N PHE A 133 20.67 -4.56 -6.62
CA PHE A 133 20.23 -3.34 -7.31
C PHE A 133 20.98 -3.15 -8.65
N ALA A 134 22.29 -3.46 -8.70
CA ALA A 134 23.05 -3.44 -9.94
C ALA A 134 22.47 -4.44 -10.96
N VAL A 135 22.15 -5.67 -10.52
CA VAL A 135 21.50 -6.69 -11.37
C VAL A 135 20.14 -6.23 -11.89
N LEU A 136 19.34 -5.52 -11.07
CA LEU A 136 18.07 -4.96 -11.55
C LEU A 136 18.29 -3.94 -12.65
N LYS A 137 19.27 -3.06 -12.49
CA LYS A 137 19.61 -2.08 -13.53
C LYS A 137 20.04 -2.78 -14.83
N GLU A 138 20.86 -3.83 -14.76
CA GLU A 138 21.26 -4.64 -15.91
C GLU A 138 20.06 -5.31 -16.61
N LYS A 139 19.03 -5.72 -15.84
CA LYS A 139 17.77 -6.25 -16.36
C LYS A 139 16.86 -5.20 -16.99
N GLY A 140 17.26 -3.93 -16.98
CA GLY A 140 16.51 -2.82 -17.61
C GLY A 140 15.50 -2.14 -16.69
N PHE A 141 15.47 -2.43 -15.40
CA PHE A 141 14.70 -1.63 -14.46
C PHE A 141 15.35 -0.24 -14.33
N THR A 142 14.50 0.78 -14.19
CA THR A 142 14.94 2.18 -14.04
C THR A 142 14.66 2.73 -12.65
N ALA A 143 14.01 1.93 -11.81
CA ALA A 143 13.68 2.28 -10.43
C ALA A 143 13.55 1.03 -9.55
N SER A 144 13.91 1.16 -8.28
CA SER A 144 13.68 0.12 -7.28
C SER A 144 13.54 0.71 -5.88
N LYS A 145 12.89 -0.05 -5.00
CA LYS A 145 12.69 0.33 -3.60
C LYS A 145 13.78 -0.29 -2.73
N VAL A 146 14.56 0.56 -2.06
CA VAL A 146 15.49 0.18 -1.01
C VAL A 146 14.76 0.21 0.32
N PHE A 147 14.76 -0.91 1.00
CA PHE A 147 14.18 -1.04 2.32
C PHE A 147 15.25 -0.78 3.40
N ILE A 148 14.94 0.13 4.30
CA ILE A 148 15.82 0.51 5.41
C ILE A 148 15.23 -0.06 6.70
N PRO A 149 15.54 -1.32 7.07
CA PRO A 149 15.13 -1.85 8.36
C PRO A 149 15.99 -1.16 9.42
N VAL A 150 15.42 -0.22 10.11
CA VAL A 150 16.01 0.29 11.35
C VAL A 150 15.44 -0.58 12.46
N ASN A 151 16.30 -1.31 13.17
CA ASN A 151 15.94 -2.30 14.16
C ASN A 151 15.18 -1.68 15.33
N ASN A 152 13.90 -1.36 15.19
CA ASN A 152 13.09 -0.96 16.33
C ASN A 152 11.58 -1.06 16.14
N THR A 153 11.09 -1.77 15.12
CA THR A 153 9.64 -1.94 14.94
C THR A 153 9.02 -2.90 15.93
N ARG A 154 9.81 -3.62 16.71
CA ARG A 154 9.32 -4.67 17.62
C ARG A 154 9.46 -4.35 19.10
N GLY A 155 9.98 -3.16 19.45
CA GLY A 155 10.15 -2.79 20.86
C GLY A 155 11.15 -3.68 21.61
N ASP A 156 12.15 -4.22 20.92
CA ASP A 156 13.17 -5.10 21.49
C ASP A 156 14.25 -4.34 22.31
N GLY A 157 14.05 -3.01 22.45
CA GLY A 157 14.89 -2.19 23.33
C GLY A 157 16.32 -2.01 22.85
N SER A 158 16.59 -2.13 21.55
CA SER A 158 17.92 -1.76 21.04
C SER A 158 18.12 -0.25 21.22
N ASP A 159 18.91 0.11 22.20
CA ASP A 159 19.30 1.49 22.54
C ASP A 159 20.35 2.02 21.54
N GLU A 160 20.05 1.95 20.23
CA GLU A 160 20.89 2.57 19.24
C GLU A 160 20.89 4.08 19.42
N LEU A 161 22.08 4.66 19.46
CA LEU A 161 22.22 6.11 19.52
C LEU A 161 21.61 6.75 18.30
N PHE A 162 20.88 7.85 18.48
CA PHE A 162 20.20 8.60 17.42
C PHE A 162 21.07 8.80 16.16
N GLN A 163 22.29 9.32 16.34
CA GLN A 163 23.21 9.58 15.21
C GLN A 163 23.71 8.28 14.55
N SER A 164 23.90 7.22 15.32
CA SER A 164 24.30 5.92 14.80
C SER A 164 23.22 5.34 13.88
N LYS A 165 21.97 5.38 14.33
CA LYS A 165 20.81 4.92 13.57
C LYS A 165 20.64 5.65 12.25
N VAL A 166 20.69 6.99 12.28
CA VAL A 166 20.62 7.84 11.08
C VAL A 166 21.77 7.53 10.11
N LYS A 167 22.99 7.40 10.63
CA LYS A 167 24.17 7.13 9.80
C LYS A 167 24.11 5.75 9.14
N ILE A 168 23.77 4.69 9.89
CA ILE A 168 23.66 3.33 9.35
C ILE A 168 22.60 3.30 8.23
N ALA A 169 21.46 3.94 8.43
CA ALA A 169 20.41 4.03 7.43
C ALA A 169 20.89 4.78 6.16
N ALA A 170 21.60 5.91 6.35
CA ALA A 170 22.11 6.71 5.23
C ALA A 170 23.22 5.99 4.44
N ASP A 171 24.11 5.25 5.11
CA ASP A 171 25.17 4.47 4.47
C ASP A 171 24.59 3.38 3.54
N LYS A 172 23.45 2.77 3.88
CA LYS A 172 22.73 1.85 2.98
C LYS A 172 22.27 2.53 1.70
N VAL A 173 21.61 3.68 1.81
CA VAL A 173 21.17 4.47 0.65
C VAL A 173 22.37 4.86 -0.22
N LYS A 174 23.48 5.30 0.41
CA LYS A 174 24.72 5.63 -0.28
C LYS A 174 25.24 4.44 -1.11
N LYS A 175 25.39 3.26 -0.51
CA LYS A 175 25.89 2.06 -1.19
C LYS A 175 25.04 1.68 -2.40
N VAL A 176 23.72 1.73 -2.26
CA VAL A 176 22.81 1.44 -3.38
C VAL A 176 22.97 2.48 -4.47
N ARG A 177 23.03 3.79 -4.13
CA ARG A 177 23.26 4.86 -5.11
C ARG A 177 24.58 4.69 -5.87
N GLU A 178 25.65 4.36 -5.18
CA GLU A 178 26.96 4.10 -5.80
C GLU A 178 26.91 2.90 -6.78
N ALA A 179 26.15 1.87 -6.47
CA ALA A 179 25.98 0.69 -7.33
C ALA A 179 25.14 0.97 -8.59
N VAL A 180 24.08 1.75 -8.47
CA VAL A 180 23.16 2.00 -9.61
C VAL A 180 23.49 3.28 -10.37
N GLY A 181 24.26 4.22 -9.81
CA GLY A 181 24.56 5.53 -10.41
C GLY A 181 23.33 6.43 -10.50
N ASP A 182 23.49 7.62 -11.13
CA ASP A 182 22.48 8.70 -11.10
C ASP A 182 21.26 8.43 -11.98
N ASN A 183 21.39 7.60 -13.02
CA ASN A 183 20.31 7.28 -13.96
C ASN A 183 19.42 6.11 -13.46
N PHE A 184 19.08 6.14 -12.18
CA PHE A 184 18.22 5.12 -11.56
C PHE A 184 17.46 5.76 -10.39
N ASP A 185 16.14 5.63 -10.36
CA ASP A 185 15.34 6.19 -9.29
C ASP A 185 15.31 5.28 -8.07
N LEU A 186 15.61 5.84 -6.91
CA LEU A 186 15.55 5.17 -5.62
C LEU A 186 14.29 5.60 -4.87
N ILE A 187 13.47 4.64 -4.50
CA ILE A 187 12.43 4.79 -3.49
C ILE A 187 13.04 4.31 -2.17
N VAL A 188 13.12 5.16 -1.18
CA VAL A 188 13.68 4.81 0.14
C VAL A 188 12.54 4.53 1.10
N GLU A 189 12.36 3.26 1.46
CA GLU A 189 11.30 2.79 2.35
C GLU A 189 11.83 2.64 3.78
N VAL A 190 11.32 3.46 4.70
CA VAL A 190 11.68 3.42 6.13
C VAL A 190 10.74 2.52 6.92
N HIS A 191 9.57 2.21 6.37
CA HIS A 191 8.60 1.31 6.95
C HIS A 191 8.19 1.72 8.39
N ARG A 192 8.03 3.01 8.62
CA ARG A 192 7.52 3.60 9.88
C ARG A 192 8.44 3.43 11.10
N CYS A 193 9.72 3.12 10.86
CA CYS A 193 10.66 2.77 11.94
C CYS A 193 11.33 3.95 12.62
N MET A 194 11.10 5.18 12.16
CA MET A 194 11.74 6.37 12.70
C MET A 194 10.75 7.22 13.52
N SER A 195 11.25 7.87 14.56
CA SER A 195 10.58 9.01 15.19
C SER A 195 10.67 10.23 14.26
N THR A 196 9.83 11.25 14.51
CA THR A 196 9.84 12.48 13.71
C THR A 196 11.22 13.15 13.61
N PRO A 197 11.99 13.34 14.72
CA PRO A 197 13.34 13.88 14.63
C PRO A 197 14.32 13.01 13.82
N GLU A 198 14.25 11.70 13.98
CA GLU A 198 15.10 10.76 13.23
C GLU A 198 14.79 10.81 11.74
N ALA A 199 13.50 10.85 11.37
CA ALA A 199 13.07 10.94 9.99
C ALA A 199 13.55 12.24 9.30
N VAL A 200 13.49 13.37 10.00
CA VAL A 200 14.03 14.65 9.51
C VAL A 200 15.54 14.58 9.32
N ALA A 201 16.28 14.12 10.32
CA ALA A 201 17.73 14.00 10.25
C ALA A 201 18.17 13.03 9.12
N PHE A 202 17.50 11.90 9.02
CA PHE A 202 17.74 10.92 7.97
C PHE A 202 17.45 11.49 6.58
N ALA A 203 16.29 12.13 6.39
CA ALA A 203 15.92 12.73 5.12
C ALA A 203 16.98 13.75 4.65
N GLN A 204 17.43 14.64 5.55
CA GLN A 204 18.47 15.63 5.26
C GLN A 204 19.83 14.97 4.92
N GLU A 205 20.18 13.90 5.62
CA GLU A 205 21.44 13.18 5.35
C GLU A 205 21.46 12.51 3.98
N ILE A 206 20.31 12.02 3.49
CA ILE A 206 20.22 11.30 2.20
C ILE A 206 19.86 12.18 1.01
N GLU A 207 19.51 13.47 1.18
CA GLU A 207 19.19 14.39 0.07
C GLU A 207 20.28 14.42 -1.00
N LYS A 208 21.54 14.38 -0.61
CA LYS A 208 22.72 14.34 -1.51
C LYS A 208 22.78 13.10 -2.42
N TYR A 209 22.00 12.07 -2.13
CA TYR A 209 21.87 10.85 -2.96
C TYR A 209 20.66 10.91 -3.89
N HIS A 210 19.91 12.00 -3.90
CA HIS A 210 18.78 12.27 -4.78
C HIS A 210 17.76 11.13 -4.86
N PRO A 211 17.21 10.65 -3.73
CA PRO A 211 16.13 9.67 -3.79
C PRO A 211 14.89 10.32 -4.42
N MET A 212 14.17 9.55 -5.24
CA MET A 212 12.92 9.98 -5.85
C MET A 212 11.83 10.20 -4.80
N VAL A 213 11.80 9.34 -3.77
CA VAL A 213 10.75 9.31 -2.74
C VAL A 213 11.32 8.78 -1.44
N LEU A 214 10.88 9.35 -0.34
CA LEU A 214 11.00 8.81 1.02
C LEU A 214 9.64 8.27 1.43
N GLU A 215 9.55 6.94 1.58
CA GLU A 215 8.31 6.24 1.87
C GLU A 215 8.19 5.89 3.34
N ASP A 216 7.01 6.17 3.91
CA ASP A 216 6.62 5.87 5.28
C ASP A 216 7.72 6.15 6.34
N PRO A 217 8.24 7.40 6.42
CA PRO A 217 9.34 7.72 7.33
C PRO A 217 8.97 7.54 8.81
N ILE A 218 7.71 7.82 9.17
CA ILE A 218 7.17 7.72 10.53
C ILE A 218 5.82 6.99 10.52
N VAL A 219 5.35 6.62 11.71
CA VAL A 219 3.98 6.08 11.86
C VAL A 219 2.96 7.10 11.37
N PRO A 220 2.01 6.72 10.49
CA PRO A 220 1.09 7.65 9.83
C PRO A 220 -0.07 8.14 10.71
N ASP A 221 -0.16 7.71 11.96
CA ASP A 221 -1.26 8.01 12.87
C ASP A 221 -1.37 9.51 13.21
N ASN A 222 -0.29 10.29 13.00
CA ASN A 222 -0.28 11.74 13.15
C ASN A 222 0.12 12.41 11.83
N VAL A 223 -0.89 12.87 11.09
CA VAL A 223 -0.69 13.54 9.80
C VAL A 223 0.06 14.88 9.93
N ASP A 224 -0.10 15.61 11.03
CA ASP A 224 0.63 16.86 11.26
C ASP A 224 2.14 16.60 11.49
N ALA A 225 2.50 15.50 12.15
CA ALA A 225 3.89 15.08 12.26
C ALA A 225 4.48 14.67 10.89
N MET A 226 3.71 14.00 10.06
CA MET A 226 4.11 13.67 8.68
C MET A 226 4.29 14.93 7.83
N ALA A 227 3.38 15.90 7.95
CA ALA A 227 3.48 17.20 7.29
C ALA A 227 4.75 17.96 7.72
N TYR A 228 5.09 17.89 9.01
CA TYR A 228 6.33 18.49 9.51
C TYR A 228 7.58 17.82 8.90
N VAL A 229 7.61 16.49 8.77
CA VAL A 229 8.71 15.80 8.06
C VAL A 229 8.77 16.29 6.61
N ALA A 230 7.63 16.33 5.91
CA ALA A 230 7.56 16.78 4.52
C ALA A 230 8.05 18.22 4.33
N GLU A 231 7.80 19.11 5.29
CA GLU A 231 8.30 20.51 5.28
C GLU A 231 9.84 20.61 5.43
N LYS A 232 10.44 19.66 6.14
CA LYS A 232 11.88 19.72 6.52
C LYS A 232 12.81 19.01 5.54
N THR A 233 12.31 18.48 4.44
CA THR A 233 13.12 17.84 3.40
C THR A 233 12.65 18.24 2.00
N ASN A 234 13.57 18.21 1.03
CA ASN A 234 13.24 18.36 -0.39
C ASN A 234 12.88 17.02 -1.04
N ILE A 235 13.04 15.89 -0.33
CA ILE A 235 12.66 14.58 -0.85
C ILE A 235 11.13 14.44 -0.76
N PRO A 236 10.43 14.13 -1.87
CA PRO A 236 9.00 13.90 -1.84
C PRO A 236 8.63 12.75 -0.88
N ILE A 237 7.65 12.96 -0.02
CA ILE A 237 7.13 11.92 0.87
C ILE A 237 6.07 11.09 0.14
N ALA A 238 6.11 9.76 0.34
CA ALA A 238 5.05 8.83 -0.03
C ALA A 238 4.53 8.13 1.23
N THR A 239 3.21 8.05 1.38
CA THR A 239 2.57 7.31 2.48
C THR A 239 1.12 6.98 2.16
N GLY A 240 0.48 6.14 2.97
CA GLY A 240 -0.93 5.82 2.86
C GLY A 240 -1.26 4.33 2.80
N GLU A 241 -0.28 3.43 2.77
CA GLU A 241 -0.52 1.98 2.72
C GLU A 241 -1.33 1.44 3.91
N ARG A 242 -1.35 2.16 5.04
CA ARG A 242 -2.12 1.80 6.23
C ARG A 242 -3.46 2.51 6.34
N PHE A 243 -3.75 3.43 5.46
CA PHE A 243 -5.04 4.12 5.44
C PHE A 243 -6.11 3.23 4.82
N THR A 244 -7.28 3.28 5.41
CA THR A 244 -8.41 2.45 5.03
C THR A 244 -9.67 3.25 4.74
N TYR A 245 -9.60 4.58 4.90
CA TYR A 245 -10.74 5.48 4.67
C TYR A 245 -10.36 6.64 3.79
N PHE A 246 -11.30 7.06 2.96
CA PHE A 246 -11.15 8.20 2.06
C PHE A 246 -10.74 9.48 2.80
N ASN A 247 -11.33 9.75 3.95
CA ASN A 247 -11.03 10.95 4.73
C ASN A 247 -9.60 10.98 5.32
N GLU A 248 -8.94 9.85 5.48
CA GLU A 248 -7.52 9.82 5.89
C GLU A 248 -6.65 10.40 4.78
N PHE A 249 -6.92 10.04 3.51
CA PHE A 249 -6.24 10.62 2.36
C PHE A 249 -6.60 12.09 2.15
N GLU A 250 -7.84 12.48 2.39
CA GLU A 250 -8.28 13.87 2.31
C GLU A 250 -7.47 14.74 3.27
N ILE A 251 -7.34 14.35 4.54
CA ILE A 251 -6.55 15.06 5.54
C ILE A 251 -5.08 15.10 5.13
N LEU A 252 -4.52 13.98 4.66
CA LEU A 252 -3.13 13.90 4.20
C LEU A 252 -2.84 14.92 3.09
N MET A 253 -3.74 15.04 2.12
CA MET A 253 -3.61 15.99 1.01
C MET A 253 -3.80 17.44 1.46
N GLN A 254 -4.81 17.71 2.31
CA GLN A 254 -5.06 19.07 2.85
C GLN A 254 -3.87 19.59 3.66
N ARG A 255 -3.19 18.71 4.39
CA ARG A 255 -1.99 19.04 5.16
C ARG A 255 -0.70 19.06 4.34
N GLN A 256 -0.77 18.70 3.06
CA GLN A 256 0.41 18.56 2.18
C GLN A 256 1.49 17.64 2.79
N ALA A 257 1.05 16.64 3.54
CA ALA A 257 1.92 15.74 4.27
C ALA A 257 2.59 14.68 3.37
N ALA A 258 2.12 14.51 2.15
CA ALA A 258 2.73 13.63 1.15
C ALA A 258 2.60 14.20 -0.26
N ARG A 259 3.56 13.87 -1.11
CA ARG A 259 3.52 14.17 -2.55
C ARG A 259 2.94 13.00 -3.34
N TYR A 260 3.13 11.79 -2.86
CA TYR A 260 2.59 10.57 -3.43
C TYR A 260 1.72 9.86 -2.41
N VAL A 261 0.50 9.55 -2.79
CA VAL A 261 -0.42 8.75 -1.98
C VAL A 261 -0.35 7.29 -2.41
N ARG A 262 -0.45 6.37 -1.46
CA ARG A 262 -0.31 4.93 -1.68
C ARG A 262 -1.53 4.17 -1.17
N PRO A 263 -2.70 4.35 -1.78
CA PRO A 263 -3.86 3.55 -1.40
C PRO A 263 -3.66 2.09 -1.83
N ASP A 264 -4.01 1.17 -0.95
CA ASP A 264 -4.21 -0.22 -1.29
C ASP A 264 -5.69 -0.43 -1.58
N VAL A 265 -6.04 -0.64 -2.84
CA VAL A 265 -7.44 -0.83 -3.26
C VAL A 265 -8.08 -2.04 -2.59
N CYS A 266 -7.29 -3.03 -2.15
CA CYS A 266 -7.77 -4.19 -1.40
C CYS A 266 -8.07 -3.87 0.08
N ALA A 267 -7.78 -2.66 0.55
CA ALA A 267 -7.99 -2.23 1.92
C ALA A 267 -8.91 -1.01 2.06
N VAL A 268 -9.09 -0.21 0.99
CA VAL A 268 -9.86 1.06 1.08
C VAL A 268 -11.24 0.99 0.44
N GLY A 269 -11.49 0.02 -0.46
CA GLY A 269 -12.75 -0.12 -1.20
C GLY A 269 -12.83 0.74 -2.43
#